data_36c7befa7f86dc1e40b2af2c6db8cf6f
#
_entry.id   36c7befa7f86dc1e40b2af2c6db8cf6f
#
_cell.length_a   1.000
_cell.length_b   1.000
_cell.length_c   1.000
_cell.angle_alpha   90.00
_cell.angle_beta   90.00
_cell.angle_gamma   90.00
#
_symmetry.space_group_name_H-M   'P 1'
#
loop_
_entity.id
_entity.type
_entity.pdbx_description
1 polymer ?
#
loop_
_entity_poly.entity_id
_entity_poly.type
_entity_poly.pdbx_seq_one_letter_code
_entity_poly.pdbx_strand_id
1 'polypeptide(L)'
;MYTEEQLSDMVVPELREIAEGLSVANVKKLGKSELISAIASAQAANGKGEKQDRKRVLRPRKKKDTPVDENVKQLEIPDVVEEEAPIEIPEKTEAPVAPVAPVVEQIEKPVREEQPQHQHQHQYPQKKREPRFNIDIDGAVPGEGVLEMMPDGYGFLRSADYNYLSSPDDVYVSPSQIKLFGLKTGDWVSGFVRPPKEGEKYFALLRVETINGRDPKEIRDRVPFDYLTPLFPDEKLNLIYNAGDYSTRVIDLFTPIGKGQRGMIVAQPKVGKTYLLKSIANAIAQNHPEIYLIVLLIDERPEEVTDMERSVNAEVIASTFDEPAEKHVKVSSIVLQKAKRLVECGQDVVILLDSITRLARAHNTVAPSSGKVLSGGVEANAMQKPKQFFGAARNIENGGSLTILATALIDTGSKMDEVIFEEFKGTGNMELQLDRKLFNRRIFPSIDIINSSTRRDDLLHEREVLQRMWVLRNYLADMNTEEAMQFLLQRMRGTKSNEEFLATMNG
;
A
#
# COMPACT_ATOMS: atom_id res chain seq x y z
N MET A 1 5.33 39.08 -3.93
CA MET A 1 4.68 40.28 -4.49
C MET A 1 3.64 39.84 -5.47
N TYR A 2 2.41 40.26 -5.28
CA TYR A 2 1.27 39.88 -6.15
C TYR A 2 1.12 40.95 -7.25
N THR A 3 0.75 40.50 -8.48
CA THR A 3 0.41 41.42 -9.57
C THR A 3 -1.03 41.93 -9.43
N GLU A 4 -1.37 43.07 -10.05
CA GLU A 4 -2.74 43.59 -9.99
C GLU A 4 -3.78 42.63 -10.53
N GLU A 5 -3.45 41.84 -11.57
CA GLU A 5 -4.31 40.80 -12.13
C GLU A 5 -4.57 39.69 -11.11
N GLN A 6 -3.53 39.20 -10.41
CA GLN A 6 -3.69 38.18 -9.36
C GLN A 6 -4.53 38.69 -8.18
N LEU A 7 -4.41 39.95 -7.80
CA LEU A 7 -5.23 40.53 -6.75
C LEU A 7 -6.68 40.76 -7.18
N SER A 8 -6.96 40.97 -8.48
CA SER A 8 -8.31 41.09 -8.99
C SER A 8 -9.12 39.78 -8.93
N ASP A 9 -8.44 38.64 -9.06
CA ASP A 9 -9.05 37.31 -9.03
C ASP A 9 -9.31 36.80 -7.62
N MET A 10 -8.71 37.38 -6.60
CA MET A 10 -8.87 36.98 -5.19
C MET A 10 -10.20 37.43 -4.59
N VAL A 11 -10.71 36.66 -3.63
CA VAL A 11 -11.92 37.03 -2.87
C VAL A 11 -11.61 38.02 -1.74
N VAL A 12 -12.61 38.81 -1.36
CA VAL A 12 -12.45 39.92 -0.37
C VAL A 12 -11.84 39.50 0.96
N PRO A 13 -12.15 38.30 1.53
CA PRO A 13 -11.50 37.83 2.76
C PRO A 13 -9.98 37.63 2.62
N GLU A 14 -9.52 37.08 1.50
CA GLU A 14 -8.09 36.85 1.22
C GLU A 14 -7.35 38.17 1.04
N LEU A 15 -7.95 39.14 0.33
CA LEU A 15 -7.39 40.50 0.19
C LEU A 15 -7.24 41.21 1.53
N ARG A 16 -8.15 40.99 2.48
CA ARG A 16 -8.05 41.56 3.83
C ARG A 16 -6.91 40.95 4.62
N GLU A 17 -6.71 39.63 4.54
CA GLU A 17 -5.60 38.95 5.22
C GLU A 17 -4.24 39.41 4.70
N ILE A 18 -4.11 39.58 3.37
CA ILE A 18 -2.89 40.14 2.73
C ILE A 18 -2.68 41.58 3.16
N ALA A 19 -3.72 42.39 3.21
CA ALA A 19 -3.63 43.79 3.61
C ALA A 19 -3.27 43.96 5.10
N GLU A 20 -3.79 43.08 5.98
CA GLU A 20 -3.39 43.03 7.41
C GLU A 20 -1.92 42.63 7.56
N GLY A 21 -1.44 41.65 6.78
CA GLY A 21 -0.03 41.22 6.75
C GLY A 21 0.92 42.32 6.28
N LEU A 22 0.45 43.24 5.44
CA LEU A 22 1.21 44.42 4.98
C LEU A 22 1.01 45.68 5.84
N SER A 23 0.32 45.58 6.98
CA SER A 23 0.05 46.67 7.93
C SER A 23 -0.73 47.84 7.33
N VAL A 24 -1.65 47.57 6.40
CA VAL A 24 -2.53 48.57 5.81
C VAL A 24 -3.58 49.03 6.84
N ALA A 25 -3.77 50.32 7.03
CA ALA A 25 -4.74 50.85 7.97
C ALA A 25 -6.19 50.72 7.46
N ASN A 26 -7.14 50.47 8.39
CA ASN A 26 -8.59 50.45 8.12
C ASN A 26 -9.09 49.34 7.16
N VAL A 27 -8.44 48.19 7.06
CA VAL A 27 -8.75 47.08 6.16
C VAL A 27 -10.22 46.67 6.17
N LYS A 28 -10.90 46.71 7.32
CA LYS A 28 -12.32 46.30 7.49
C LYS A 28 -13.35 47.19 6.83
N LYS A 29 -12.98 48.42 6.49
CA LYS A 29 -13.87 49.46 5.90
C LYS A 29 -13.71 49.64 4.41
N LEU A 30 -12.66 49.06 3.81
CA LEU A 30 -12.30 49.25 2.40
C LEU A 30 -13.03 48.24 1.49
N GLY A 31 -13.46 48.73 0.32
CA GLY A 31 -14.03 47.90 -0.74
C GLY A 31 -12.97 47.12 -1.51
N LYS A 32 -13.38 46.14 -2.37
CA LYS A 32 -12.45 45.24 -3.10
C LYS A 32 -11.41 46.04 -3.93
N SER A 33 -11.84 47.05 -4.68
CA SER A 33 -10.95 47.88 -5.51
C SER A 33 -9.97 48.73 -4.69
N GLU A 34 -10.43 49.23 -3.54
CA GLU A 34 -9.60 50.01 -2.61
C GLU A 34 -8.56 49.15 -1.90
N LEU A 35 -8.90 47.89 -1.55
CA LEU A 35 -7.98 46.91 -0.99
C LEU A 35 -6.86 46.57 -1.98
N ILE A 36 -7.18 46.35 -3.25
CA ILE A 36 -6.21 46.06 -4.30
C ILE A 36 -5.21 47.21 -4.46
N SER A 37 -5.71 48.45 -4.57
CA SER A 37 -4.84 49.61 -4.71
C SER A 37 -3.98 49.90 -3.45
N ALA A 38 -4.51 49.65 -2.26
CA ALA A 38 -3.79 49.80 -1.00
C ALA A 38 -2.68 48.72 -0.85
N ILE A 39 -2.96 47.47 -1.23
CA ILE A 39 -1.97 46.39 -1.25
C ILE A 39 -0.86 46.69 -2.27
N ALA A 40 -1.19 47.09 -3.48
CA ALA A 40 -0.21 47.46 -4.50
C ALA A 40 0.70 48.62 -4.05
N SER A 41 0.13 49.64 -3.41
CA SER A 41 0.88 50.75 -2.84
C SER A 41 1.81 50.34 -1.69
N ALA A 42 1.36 49.46 -0.80
CA ALA A 42 2.15 48.94 0.31
C ALA A 42 3.31 48.03 -0.17
N GLN A 43 3.09 47.24 -1.23
CA GLN A 43 4.15 46.43 -1.85
C GLN A 43 5.21 47.33 -2.54
N ALA A 44 4.80 48.40 -3.18
CA ALA A 44 5.71 49.37 -3.81
C ALA A 44 6.56 50.12 -2.78
N ALA A 45 6.02 50.41 -1.59
CA ALA A 45 6.72 51.06 -0.49
C ALA A 45 7.78 50.13 0.15
N ASN A 46 7.45 48.86 0.35
CA ASN A 46 8.38 47.84 0.90
C ASN A 46 9.48 47.42 -0.10
N GLY A 47 9.27 47.59 -1.41
CA GLY A 47 10.27 47.30 -2.45
C GLY A 47 11.40 48.31 -2.59
N LYS A 48 11.35 49.49 -1.91
CA LYS A 48 12.38 50.50 -1.95
C LYS A 48 13.44 50.45 -0.85
N GLY A 49 13.35 49.48 0.07
CA GLY A 49 14.21 49.36 1.26
C GLY A 49 15.45 48.50 1.16
N GLU A 50 15.67 47.72 0.08
CA GLU A 50 16.83 46.81 -0.04
C GLU A 50 17.56 46.94 -1.38
N LYS A 51 18.34 48.05 -1.53
CA LYS A 51 19.42 48.13 -2.51
C LYS A 51 20.58 48.92 -1.93
N GLN A 52 21.41 48.28 -1.14
CA GLN A 52 22.83 48.64 -1.04
C GLN A 52 23.65 47.38 -0.70
N ASP A 53 24.73 47.25 -1.52
CA ASP A 53 25.89 46.38 -1.39
C ASP A 53 25.80 44.92 -1.84
N ARG A 54 26.18 44.71 -3.13
CA ARG A 54 27.40 43.99 -3.50
C ARG A 54 27.61 43.98 -5.02
N LYS A 55 28.50 44.87 -5.46
CA LYS A 55 29.09 44.83 -6.81
C LYS A 55 29.95 43.56 -6.96
N ARG A 56 29.63 42.73 -7.93
CA ARG A 56 30.60 41.83 -8.57
C ARG A 56 30.38 41.86 -10.08
N VAL A 57 31.43 42.35 -10.76
CA VAL A 57 31.59 42.59 -12.17
C VAL A 57 31.51 41.30 -12.95
N LEU A 58 30.65 41.21 -13.95
CA LEU A 58 30.71 40.23 -15.04
C LEU A 58 30.58 40.92 -16.37
N ARG A 59 31.63 40.73 -17.21
CA ARG A 59 31.79 41.30 -18.54
C ARG A 59 30.77 40.69 -19.55
N PRO A 60 30.34 41.44 -20.58
CA PRO A 60 29.38 40.98 -21.58
C PRO A 60 30.03 40.09 -22.64
N ARG A 61 29.37 39.01 -22.99
CA ARG A 61 29.73 38.12 -24.12
C ARG A 61 28.88 38.48 -25.34
N LYS A 62 29.55 38.79 -26.47
CA LYS A 62 29.03 39.22 -27.76
C LYS A 62 28.06 38.19 -28.38
N LYS A 63 26.97 38.70 -28.96
CA LYS A 63 26.10 38.01 -29.90
C LYS A 63 26.87 37.77 -31.23
N LYS A 64 26.70 36.56 -31.77
CA LYS A 64 27.02 36.26 -33.17
C LYS A 64 25.70 35.98 -33.88
N ASP A 65 25.41 36.80 -34.87
CA ASP A 65 24.34 36.65 -35.84
C ASP A 65 24.75 35.54 -36.86
N THR A 66 23.82 34.70 -37.27
CA THR A 66 23.85 34.00 -38.52
C THR A 66 22.41 33.71 -39.02
N PRO A 67 22.18 33.63 -40.32
CA PRO A 67 20.96 34.13 -40.93
C PRO A 67 19.90 33.04 -41.17
N VAL A 68 18.69 33.56 -41.35
CA VAL A 68 17.42 32.89 -41.62
C VAL A 68 17.45 32.27 -43.03
N ASP A 69 17.08 31.01 -43.20
CA ASP A 69 16.62 30.46 -44.46
C ASP A 69 15.10 30.18 -44.36
N GLU A 70 14.39 30.90 -45.22
CA GLU A 70 12.97 30.72 -45.51
C GLU A 70 12.78 29.47 -46.36
N ASN A 71 11.98 28.50 -45.94
CA ASN A 71 11.05 27.70 -46.75
C ASN A 71 10.42 26.57 -45.96
N VAL A 72 9.25 26.77 -45.38
CA VAL A 72 8.30 25.67 -45.15
C VAL A 72 6.90 26.17 -45.48
N LYS A 73 6.31 25.51 -46.45
CA LYS A 73 4.97 25.70 -46.98
C LYS A 73 3.89 25.46 -45.93
N GLN A 74 2.96 26.40 -45.86
CA GLN A 74 1.67 26.28 -45.24
C GLN A 74 0.88 25.08 -45.78
N LEU A 75 0.39 24.24 -44.88
CA LEU A 75 -0.69 23.30 -45.14
C LEU A 75 -1.89 23.79 -44.33
N GLU A 76 -2.89 24.25 -45.03
CA GLU A 76 -4.19 24.67 -44.53
C GLU A 76 -4.97 23.44 -44.04
N ILE A 77 -5.56 23.57 -42.83
CA ILE A 77 -6.53 22.62 -42.29
C ILE A 77 -7.90 23.31 -42.40
N PRO A 78 -8.94 22.68 -42.97
CA PRO A 78 -10.26 23.32 -43.11
C PRO A 78 -11.01 23.28 -41.76
N ASP A 79 -11.62 24.43 -41.45
CA ASP A 79 -12.58 24.63 -40.38
C ASP A 79 -13.83 23.78 -40.58
N VAL A 80 -14.11 22.89 -39.61
CA VAL A 80 -15.43 22.25 -39.48
C VAL A 80 -16.24 23.03 -38.43
N VAL A 81 -17.22 23.73 -38.88
CA VAL A 81 -18.24 24.38 -38.06
C VAL A 81 -19.26 23.31 -37.66
N GLU A 82 -19.31 22.95 -36.37
CA GLU A 82 -20.43 22.19 -35.80
C GLU A 82 -21.44 23.15 -35.17
N GLU A 83 -22.63 23.11 -35.73
CA GLU A 83 -23.83 23.81 -35.34
C GLU A 83 -24.46 23.13 -34.10
N GLU A 84 -24.47 23.79 -32.96
CA GLU A 84 -25.16 23.32 -31.76
C GLU A 84 -26.68 23.57 -31.88
N ALA A 85 -27.45 22.49 -31.88
CA ALA A 85 -28.91 22.54 -31.70
C ALA A 85 -29.27 22.44 -30.20
N PRO A 86 -30.24 23.23 -29.69
CA PRO A 86 -30.56 23.25 -28.26
C PRO A 86 -31.43 22.04 -27.87
N ILE A 87 -31.03 21.35 -26.81
CA ILE A 87 -31.80 20.27 -26.19
C ILE A 87 -32.75 20.88 -25.16
N GLU A 88 -34.05 20.75 -25.42
CA GLU A 88 -35.14 21.08 -24.50
C GLU A 88 -35.15 20.09 -23.32
N ILE A 89 -35.15 20.65 -22.10
CA ILE A 89 -35.32 19.91 -20.82
C ILE A 89 -36.82 19.94 -20.49
N PRO A 90 -37.49 18.79 -20.29
CA PRO A 90 -38.90 18.81 -19.84
C PRO A 90 -38.99 19.12 -18.34
N GLU A 91 -39.71 20.16 -18.02
CA GLU A 91 -40.16 20.59 -16.70
C GLU A 91 -41.01 19.51 -16.02
N LYS A 92 -40.57 19.06 -14.82
CA LYS A 92 -41.39 18.24 -13.93
C LYS A 92 -42.23 19.12 -13.02
N THR A 93 -43.54 19.05 -13.25
CA THR A 93 -44.61 19.62 -12.43
C THR A 93 -44.61 18.99 -11.04
N GLU A 94 -44.46 19.83 -10.02
CA GLU A 94 -44.69 19.48 -8.61
C GLU A 94 -46.22 19.47 -8.33
N ALA A 95 -46.67 18.38 -7.68
CA ALA A 95 -48.00 18.31 -7.07
C ALA A 95 -47.87 18.39 -5.54
N PRO A 96 -48.77 19.11 -4.83
CA PRO A 96 -48.58 19.42 -3.41
C PRO A 96 -49.02 18.29 -2.50
N VAL A 97 -48.21 18.00 -1.47
CA VAL A 97 -48.54 17.05 -0.40
C VAL A 97 -49.28 17.80 0.72
N ALA A 98 -50.50 17.35 1.03
CA ALA A 98 -51.24 17.81 2.18
C ALA A 98 -50.80 17.09 3.50
N PRO A 99 -50.90 17.74 4.64
CA PRO A 99 -50.43 17.17 5.92
C PRO A 99 -51.52 16.29 6.54
N VAL A 100 -51.17 15.09 7.01
CA VAL A 100 -52.03 14.22 7.81
C VAL A 100 -51.62 14.36 9.27
N ALA A 101 -52.62 14.77 10.08
CA ALA A 101 -52.55 14.86 11.55
C ALA A 101 -52.69 13.48 12.22
N PRO A 102 -52.21 13.30 13.46
CA PRO A 102 -52.24 12.02 14.14
C PRO A 102 -53.58 11.78 14.83
N VAL A 103 -54.15 10.61 14.58
CA VAL A 103 -55.34 10.12 15.34
C VAL A 103 -54.83 9.27 16.48
N VAL A 104 -55.15 9.70 17.70
CA VAL A 104 -55.06 8.96 18.93
C VAL A 104 -56.37 8.23 19.17
N GLU A 105 -56.36 6.91 19.17
CA GLU A 105 -57.51 6.12 19.62
C GLU A 105 -57.12 5.36 20.88
N GLN A 106 -57.73 5.77 21.97
CA GLN A 106 -57.77 5.07 23.28
C GLN A 106 -58.82 3.95 23.11
N ILE A 107 -58.43 2.73 23.49
CA ILE A 107 -59.42 1.69 23.80
C ILE A 107 -59.15 1.14 25.19
N GLU A 108 -60.19 1.22 25.98
CA GLU A 108 -60.35 0.92 27.39
C GLU A 108 -60.11 -0.56 27.73
N LYS A 109 -59.66 -0.76 28.95
CA LYS A 109 -59.65 -2.06 29.68
C LYS A 109 -61.06 -2.43 30.11
N PRO A 110 -61.40 -3.71 30.19
CA PRO A 110 -62.32 -4.19 31.20
C PRO A 110 -61.60 -5.01 32.31
N VAL A 111 -61.94 -4.66 33.49
CA VAL A 111 -61.63 -5.29 34.78
C VAL A 111 -62.56 -6.49 34.96
N ARG A 112 -62.01 -7.52 35.66
CA ARG A 112 -62.69 -8.52 36.52
C ARG A 112 -62.32 -9.97 36.15
N GLU A 113 -62.09 -10.89 37.05
CA GLU A 113 -62.51 -11.14 38.43
C GLU A 113 -61.55 -12.15 39.04
N GLU A 114 -61.29 -11.97 40.35
CA GLU A 114 -60.61 -12.95 41.17
C GLU A 114 -61.52 -14.11 41.54
N GLN A 115 -61.01 -15.34 41.56
CA GLN A 115 -61.27 -16.34 42.61
C GLN A 115 -60.32 -17.58 42.45
N PRO A 116 -60.24 -18.56 43.45
CA PRO A 116 -59.03 -18.64 44.26
C PRO A 116 -58.28 -19.96 44.11
N GLN A 117 -57.04 -19.93 44.57
CA GLN A 117 -56.12 -20.95 45.07
C GLN A 117 -56.52 -22.45 44.97
N HIS A 118 -55.73 -23.20 44.20
CA HIS A 118 -55.28 -24.53 44.65
C HIS A 118 -53.77 -24.68 44.38
N GLN A 119 -53.01 -24.80 45.48
CA GLN A 119 -51.62 -25.20 45.53
C GLN A 119 -51.49 -26.66 45.08
N HIS A 120 -50.79 -26.88 43.98
CA HIS A 120 -50.09 -28.13 43.78
C HIS A 120 -48.65 -27.80 43.36
N GLN A 121 -47.75 -27.97 44.34
CA GLN A 121 -46.32 -28.07 44.15
C GLN A 121 -46.01 -29.31 43.31
N HIS A 122 -45.73 -29.12 42.04
CA HIS A 122 -44.95 -30.08 41.25
C HIS A 122 -43.54 -29.54 41.04
N GLN A 123 -42.64 -29.99 41.89
CA GLN A 123 -41.19 -29.91 41.65
C GLN A 123 -40.86 -30.68 40.35
N TYR A 124 -40.63 -29.92 39.24
CA TYR A 124 -39.94 -30.46 38.09
C TYR A 124 -38.44 -30.42 38.36
N PRO A 125 -37.71 -31.54 38.23
CA PRO A 125 -36.27 -31.53 38.30
C PRO A 125 -35.73 -30.73 37.11
N GLN A 126 -35.04 -29.63 37.41
CA GLN A 126 -34.24 -28.92 36.39
C GLN A 126 -33.13 -29.89 35.94
N LYS A 127 -33.35 -30.61 34.84
CA LYS A 127 -32.28 -31.21 34.08
C LYS A 127 -31.44 -30.07 33.52
N LYS A 128 -30.23 -29.85 34.08
CA LYS A 128 -29.15 -29.12 33.42
C LYS A 128 -29.02 -29.71 32.04
N ARG A 129 -29.48 -28.99 31.02
CA ARG A 129 -29.16 -29.30 29.61
C ARG A 129 -27.69 -28.96 29.45
N GLU A 130 -26.84 -29.93 29.60
CA GLU A 130 -25.52 -29.88 28.99
C GLU A 130 -25.74 -29.66 27.49
N PRO A 131 -25.06 -28.71 26.84
CA PRO A 131 -25.15 -28.55 25.41
C PRO A 131 -24.47 -29.78 24.78
N ARG A 132 -25.26 -30.79 24.43
CA ARG A 132 -24.82 -31.89 23.58
C ARG A 132 -24.72 -31.32 22.17
N PHE A 133 -23.58 -30.83 21.78
CA PHE A 133 -23.19 -30.73 20.39
C PHE A 133 -22.97 -32.14 19.85
N ASN A 134 -24.04 -32.83 19.49
CA ASN A 134 -23.92 -33.99 18.60
C ASN A 134 -23.64 -33.41 17.21
N ILE A 135 -22.36 -33.28 16.90
CA ILE A 135 -21.89 -33.03 15.53
C ILE A 135 -21.96 -34.41 14.86
N ASP A 136 -22.96 -34.60 14.00
CA ASP A 136 -22.94 -35.73 13.05
C ASP A 136 -21.77 -35.47 12.11
N ILE A 137 -20.65 -36.14 12.33
CA ILE A 137 -19.40 -36.03 11.57
C ILE A 137 -19.53 -36.79 10.22
N ASP A 138 -20.59 -37.56 10.05
CA ASP A 138 -20.87 -38.24 8.77
C ASP A 138 -21.16 -37.19 7.67
N GLY A 139 -20.20 -37.04 6.75
CA GLY A 139 -20.25 -36.05 5.64
C GLY A 139 -19.48 -34.77 5.88
N ALA A 140 -18.70 -34.63 6.96
CA ALA A 140 -17.83 -33.48 7.16
C ALA A 140 -16.60 -33.57 6.24
N VAL A 141 -16.31 -32.48 5.52
CA VAL A 141 -15.19 -32.34 4.59
C VAL A 141 -14.16 -31.40 5.22
N PRO A 142 -12.85 -31.64 5.09
CA PRO A 142 -11.86 -30.67 5.50
C PRO A 142 -12.00 -29.40 4.64
N GLY A 143 -11.88 -28.23 5.27
CA GLY A 143 -11.93 -26.97 4.59
C GLY A 143 -11.09 -25.94 5.32
N GLU A 144 -10.51 -25.02 4.58
CA GLU A 144 -9.68 -23.96 5.12
C GLU A 144 -9.94 -22.64 4.40
N GLY A 145 -9.55 -21.54 5.01
CA GLY A 145 -9.65 -20.21 4.41
C GLY A 145 -9.32 -19.11 5.39
N VAL A 146 -9.20 -17.90 4.85
CA VAL A 146 -8.94 -16.69 5.63
C VAL A 146 -10.26 -16.04 6.03
N LEU A 147 -10.42 -15.76 7.32
CA LEU A 147 -11.64 -15.17 7.86
C LEU A 147 -11.79 -13.71 7.45
N GLU A 148 -12.89 -13.40 6.78
CA GLU A 148 -13.40 -12.04 6.58
C GLU A 148 -14.65 -11.86 7.46
N MET A 149 -14.57 -10.94 8.44
CA MET A 149 -15.72 -10.64 9.31
C MET A 149 -16.65 -9.64 8.65
N MET A 150 -17.95 -9.89 8.75
CA MET A 150 -19.00 -8.98 8.32
C MET A 150 -19.45 -8.04 9.47
N PRO A 151 -20.01 -6.87 9.14
CA PRO A 151 -20.48 -5.91 10.15
C PRO A 151 -21.48 -6.50 11.16
N ASP A 152 -22.27 -7.49 10.73
CA ASP A 152 -23.29 -8.16 11.55
C ASP A 152 -22.71 -9.19 12.54
N GLY A 153 -21.37 -9.33 12.58
CA GLY A 153 -20.66 -10.17 13.54
C GLY A 153 -20.51 -11.63 13.18
N TYR A 154 -20.97 -12.08 12.01
CA TYR A 154 -20.62 -13.37 11.39
C TYR A 154 -19.45 -13.19 10.42
N GLY A 155 -18.93 -14.27 9.86
CA GLY A 155 -17.84 -14.18 8.90
C GLY A 155 -17.88 -15.26 7.82
N PHE A 156 -16.98 -15.12 6.84
CA PHE A 156 -16.74 -16.13 5.81
C PHE A 156 -15.26 -16.48 5.77
N LEU A 157 -14.95 -17.76 5.60
CA LEU A 157 -13.61 -18.20 5.22
C LEU A 157 -13.50 -18.04 3.70
N ARG A 158 -12.53 -17.23 3.27
CA ARG A 158 -12.25 -16.95 1.86
C ARG A 158 -11.09 -17.82 1.37
N SER A 159 -11.23 -18.40 0.17
CA SER A 159 -10.17 -19.19 -0.45
C SER A 159 -9.11 -18.30 -1.10
N ALA A 160 -7.85 -18.76 -1.03
CA ALA A 160 -6.74 -18.17 -1.78
C ALA A 160 -6.93 -18.30 -3.29
N ASP A 161 -7.55 -19.40 -3.78
CA ASP A 161 -7.80 -19.64 -5.19
C ASP A 161 -8.65 -18.55 -5.86
N TYR A 162 -9.47 -17.85 -5.07
CA TYR A 162 -10.28 -16.71 -5.52
C TYR A 162 -9.71 -15.37 -5.02
N ASN A 163 -8.40 -15.31 -4.72
CA ASN A 163 -7.74 -14.11 -4.23
C ASN A 163 -8.45 -13.46 -3.02
N TYR A 164 -9.04 -14.29 -2.14
CA TYR A 164 -9.82 -13.89 -0.98
C TYR A 164 -11.07 -13.07 -1.29
N LEU A 165 -11.51 -13.05 -2.53
CA LEU A 165 -12.78 -12.45 -2.94
C LEU A 165 -13.95 -13.39 -2.68
N SER A 166 -15.18 -12.87 -2.75
CA SER A 166 -16.38 -13.68 -2.57
C SER A 166 -16.48 -14.75 -3.66
N SER A 167 -16.65 -15.99 -3.25
CA SER A 167 -16.68 -17.15 -4.12
C SER A 167 -17.79 -18.13 -3.75
N PRO A 168 -18.11 -19.10 -4.61
CA PRO A 168 -19.03 -20.18 -4.27
C PRO A 168 -18.55 -21.07 -3.12
N ASP A 169 -17.21 -21.13 -2.91
CA ASP A 169 -16.55 -21.98 -1.91
C ASP A 169 -16.44 -21.32 -0.53
N ASP A 170 -17.06 -20.14 -0.37
CA ASP A 170 -17.07 -19.44 0.91
C ASP A 170 -17.71 -20.27 2.01
N VAL A 171 -17.05 -20.39 3.16
CA VAL A 171 -17.54 -21.11 4.31
C VAL A 171 -18.04 -20.14 5.38
N TYR A 172 -19.30 -20.29 5.75
CA TYR A 172 -19.92 -19.47 6.80
C TYR A 172 -19.39 -19.83 8.18
N VAL A 173 -19.03 -18.80 8.96
CA VAL A 173 -18.60 -18.89 10.37
C VAL A 173 -19.58 -18.12 11.25
N SER A 174 -20.13 -18.81 12.24
CA SER A 174 -21.13 -18.23 13.13
C SER A 174 -20.52 -17.23 14.13
N PRO A 175 -21.30 -16.25 14.60
CA PRO A 175 -20.86 -15.29 15.64
C PRO A 175 -20.44 -15.98 16.95
N SER A 176 -21.05 -17.11 17.28
CA SER A 176 -20.72 -17.89 18.46
C SER A 176 -19.32 -18.54 18.35
N GLN A 177 -18.96 -19.07 17.18
CA GLN A 177 -17.61 -19.61 16.91
C GLN A 177 -16.56 -18.52 16.94
N ILE A 178 -16.83 -17.35 16.32
CA ILE A 178 -15.93 -16.21 16.31
C ILE A 178 -15.61 -15.77 17.76
N LYS A 179 -16.63 -15.65 18.61
CA LYS A 179 -16.45 -15.28 20.03
C LYS A 179 -15.77 -16.38 20.84
N LEU A 180 -16.10 -17.65 20.59
CA LEU A 180 -15.53 -18.78 21.33
C LEU A 180 -14.02 -18.89 21.15
N PHE A 181 -13.55 -18.78 19.91
CA PHE A 181 -12.14 -18.91 19.55
C PHE A 181 -11.39 -17.58 19.51
N GLY A 182 -12.06 -16.44 19.69
CA GLY A 182 -11.45 -15.11 19.61
C GLY A 182 -10.92 -14.79 18.21
N LEU A 183 -11.61 -15.26 17.15
CA LEU A 183 -11.20 -15.09 15.77
C LEU A 183 -11.25 -13.61 15.35
N LYS A 184 -10.33 -13.22 14.51
CA LYS A 184 -10.22 -11.88 13.93
C LYS A 184 -10.14 -11.95 12.42
N THR A 185 -10.49 -10.87 11.72
CA THR A 185 -10.26 -10.77 10.27
C THR A 185 -8.80 -11.01 9.94
N GLY A 186 -8.55 -11.87 8.96
CA GLY A 186 -7.22 -12.28 8.55
C GLY A 186 -6.73 -13.59 9.15
N ASP A 187 -7.43 -14.19 10.14
CA ASP A 187 -7.06 -15.50 10.66
C ASP A 187 -7.25 -16.57 9.59
N TRP A 188 -6.22 -17.38 9.37
CA TRP A 188 -6.29 -18.59 8.56
C TRP A 188 -6.80 -19.72 9.41
N VAL A 189 -8.02 -20.17 9.11
CA VAL A 189 -8.73 -21.20 9.87
C VAL A 189 -8.82 -22.48 9.04
N SER A 190 -8.36 -23.60 9.61
CA SER A 190 -8.55 -24.93 9.06
C SER A 190 -9.46 -25.74 9.98
N GLY A 191 -10.33 -26.54 9.40
CA GLY A 191 -11.28 -27.35 10.16
C GLY A 191 -12.21 -28.18 9.29
N PHE A 192 -13.31 -28.65 9.87
CA PHE A 192 -14.32 -29.41 9.18
C PHE A 192 -15.53 -28.55 8.82
N VAL A 193 -15.98 -28.68 7.59
CA VAL A 193 -17.15 -27.99 7.04
C VAL A 193 -18.23 -28.99 6.66
N ARG A 194 -19.48 -28.55 6.70
CA ARG A 194 -20.61 -29.33 6.19
C ARG A 194 -21.19 -28.67 4.93
N PRO A 195 -21.76 -29.46 4.05
CA PRO A 195 -22.50 -28.94 2.90
C PRO A 195 -23.71 -28.09 3.35
N PRO A 196 -24.19 -27.18 2.49
CA PRO A 196 -25.38 -26.39 2.76
C PRO A 196 -26.63 -27.29 2.87
N LYS A 197 -27.49 -27.00 3.86
CA LYS A 197 -28.81 -27.63 3.99
C LYS A 197 -29.83 -26.97 3.05
N GLU A 198 -31.02 -27.55 2.91
CA GLU A 198 -32.11 -26.93 2.17
C GLU A 198 -32.39 -25.52 2.69
N GLY A 199 -32.26 -24.52 1.78
CA GLY A 199 -32.42 -23.09 2.10
C GLY A 199 -31.14 -22.37 2.52
N GLU A 200 -30.02 -23.08 2.75
CA GLU A 200 -28.69 -22.46 2.98
C GLU A 200 -27.94 -22.30 1.65
N LYS A 201 -27.18 -21.23 1.51
CA LYS A 201 -26.42 -20.91 0.29
C LYS A 201 -24.95 -21.33 0.39
N TYR A 202 -24.40 -21.38 1.60
CA TYR A 202 -22.96 -21.54 1.85
C TYR A 202 -22.67 -22.79 2.67
N PHE A 203 -21.47 -23.32 2.52
CA PHE A 203 -20.93 -24.30 3.46
C PHE A 203 -20.85 -23.68 4.86
N ALA A 204 -20.89 -24.48 5.89
CA ALA A 204 -20.83 -24.01 7.27
C ALA A 204 -19.70 -24.70 8.04
N LEU A 205 -18.91 -23.93 8.76
CA LEU A 205 -17.85 -24.44 9.63
C LEU A 205 -18.47 -25.19 10.81
N LEU A 206 -18.10 -26.46 10.98
CA LEU A 206 -18.54 -27.31 12.08
C LEU A 206 -17.56 -27.26 13.25
N ARG A 207 -16.30 -27.50 12.97
CA ARG A 207 -15.24 -27.61 13.97
C ARG A 207 -13.98 -26.94 13.46
N VAL A 208 -13.35 -26.14 14.32
CA VAL A 208 -12.02 -25.59 14.07
C VAL A 208 -10.98 -26.59 14.55
N GLU A 209 -10.00 -26.89 13.72
CA GLU A 209 -8.85 -27.72 14.07
C GLU A 209 -7.64 -26.85 14.40
N THR A 210 -7.25 -25.96 13.48
CA THR A 210 -6.14 -25.06 13.68
C THR A 210 -6.50 -23.65 13.27
N ILE A 211 -5.82 -22.68 13.88
CA ILE A 211 -5.88 -21.28 13.52
C ILE A 211 -4.45 -20.81 13.31
N ASN A 212 -4.13 -20.28 12.13
CA ASN A 212 -2.77 -19.86 11.77
C ASN A 212 -1.72 -20.98 12.01
N GLY A 213 -2.11 -22.23 11.83
CA GLY A 213 -1.25 -23.40 12.04
C GLY A 213 -1.02 -23.82 13.50
N ARG A 214 -1.72 -23.20 14.49
CA ARG A 214 -1.59 -23.51 15.93
C ARG A 214 -2.91 -23.98 16.54
N ASP A 215 -2.84 -24.57 17.74
CA ASP A 215 -4.05 -24.95 18.50
C ASP A 215 -4.87 -23.70 18.87
N PRO A 216 -6.20 -23.74 18.69
CA PRO A 216 -7.07 -22.62 19.03
C PRO A 216 -6.96 -22.11 20.47
N LYS A 217 -6.53 -22.95 21.42
CA LYS A 217 -6.34 -22.56 22.82
C LYS A 217 -5.18 -21.62 23.02
N GLU A 218 -4.09 -21.79 22.25
CA GLU A 218 -2.89 -20.96 22.36
C GLU A 218 -3.11 -19.58 21.75
N ILE A 219 -4.00 -19.48 20.75
CA ILE A 219 -4.19 -18.26 19.95
C ILE A 219 -5.15 -17.29 20.62
N ARG A 220 -6.02 -17.78 21.50
CA ARG A 220 -7.06 -16.96 22.13
C ARG A 220 -6.51 -15.72 22.86
N ASP A 221 -5.40 -15.88 23.56
CA ASP A 221 -4.81 -14.86 24.41
C ASP A 221 -3.60 -14.14 23.76
N ARG A 222 -3.46 -14.26 22.41
CA ARG A 222 -2.38 -13.61 21.67
C ARG A 222 -2.44 -12.07 21.76
N VAL A 223 -1.27 -11.45 21.86
CA VAL A 223 -1.13 -10.00 21.84
C VAL A 223 -1.43 -9.49 20.42
N PRO A 224 -2.32 -8.50 20.25
CA PRO A 224 -2.58 -7.91 18.94
C PRO A 224 -1.34 -7.25 18.35
N PHE A 225 -1.20 -7.32 17.01
CA PHE A 225 -0.05 -6.81 16.26
C PHE A 225 0.37 -5.37 16.60
N ASP A 226 -0.61 -4.50 16.80
CA ASP A 226 -0.36 -3.07 17.05
C ASP A 226 0.25 -2.79 18.44
N TYR A 227 0.22 -3.77 19.36
CA TYR A 227 0.81 -3.68 20.71
C TYR A 227 2.14 -4.43 20.85
N LEU A 228 2.62 -5.08 19.76
CA LEU A 228 3.90 -5.75 19.74
C LEU A 228 5.05 -4.74 19.63
N THR A 229 6.16 -4.98 20.35
CA THR A 229 7.32 -4.09 20.37
C THR A 229 8.12 -4.19 19.07
N PRO A 230 8.23 -3.11 18.24
CA PRO A 230 8.96 -3.16 17.01
C PRO A 230 10.47 -3.00 17.22
N LEU A 231 11.26 -3.82 16.53
CA LEU A 231 12.72 -3.75 16.49
C LEU A 231 13.21 -3.37 15.07
N PHE A 232 14.49 -3.00 14.99
CA PHE A 232 15.18 -2.93 13.71
C PHE A 232 15.42 -4.34 13.18
N PRO A 233 15.47 -4.53 11.84
CA PRO A 233 15.95 -5.78 11.25
C PRO A 233 17.38 -6.08 11.69
N ASP A 234 17.59 -7.21 12.36
CA ASP A 234 18.89 -7.69 12.88
C ASP A 234 19.22 -9.11 12.40
N GLU A 235 18.25 -9.84 11.88
CA GLU A 235 18.44 -11.14 11.27
C GLU A 235 18.37 -11.01 9.74
N LYS A 236 19.52 -11.27 9.08
CA LYS A 236 19.67 -11.15 7.63
C LYS A 236 19.00 -12.32 6.91
N LEU A 237 18.25 -12.05 5.84
CA LEU A 237 17.77 -13.04 4.90
C LEU A 237 18.91 -13.40 3.92
N ASN A 238 19.29 -14.67 3.90
CA ASN A 238 20.28 -15.16 2.94
C ASN A 238 19.61 -15.30 1.56
N LEU A 239 20.09 -14.50 0.60
CA LEU A 239 19.57 -14.51 -0.78
C LEU A 239 20.45 -15.31 -1.74
N ILE A 240 21.55 -15.91 -1.26
CA ILE A 240 22.49 -16.64 -2.11
C ILE A 240 22.05 -18.10 -2.20
N TYR A 241 21.37 -18.47 -3.26
CA TYR A 241 20.99 -19.85 -3.54
C TYR A 241 21.71 -20.45 -4.75
N ASN A 242 22.21 -19.59 -5.65
CA ASN A 242 22.94 -19.99 -6.84
C ASN A 242 24.14 -19.06 -7.08
N ALA A 243 25.34 -19.61 -7.17
CA ALA A 243 26.56 -18.86 -7.44
C ALA A 243 26.53 -18.05 -8.76
N GLY A 244 25.73 -18.50 -9.73
CA GLY A 244 25.56 -17.83 -11.03
C GLY A 244 24.53 -16.70 -11.03
N ASP A 245 23.70 -16.57 -10.00
CA ASP A 245 22.74 -15.46 -9.87
C ASP A 245 23.41 -14.24 -9.24
N TYR A 246 23.98 -13.40 -10.11
CA TYR A 246 24.60 -12.14 -9.66
C TYR A 246 23.59 -11.15 -9.11
N SER A 247 22.29 -11.27 -9.43
CA SER A 247 21.26 -10.36 -8.93
C SER A 247 21.11 -10.46 -7.43
N THR A 248 20.91 -11.67 -6.92
CA THR A 248 20.77 -11.93 -5.48
C THR A 248 22.07 -11.68 -4.73
N ARG A 249 23.23 -12.01 -5.33
CA ARG A 249 24.55 -11.74 -4.74
C ARG A 249 24.84 -10.24 -4.58
N VAL A 250 24.48 -9.41 -5.57
CA VAL A 250 24.63 -7.95 -5.51
C VAL A 250 23.71 -7.35 -4.45
N ILE A 251 22.44 -7.79 -4.40
CA ILE A 251 21.48 -7.35 -3.38
C ILE A 251 22.01 -7.69 -1.97
N ASP A 252 22.47 -8.92 -1.79
CA ASP A 252 22.98 -9.41 -0.51
C ASP A 252 24.16 -8.59 0.02
N LEU A 253 24.99 -8.03 -0.87
CA LEU A 253 26.14 -7.19 -0.50
C LEU A 253 25.76 -5.72 -0.30
N PHE A 254 25.04 -5.13 -1.25
CA PHE A 254 24.82 -3.68 -1.29
C PHE A 254 23.54 -3.23 -0.60
N THR A 255 22.52 -4.07 -0.60
CA THR A 255 21.22 -3.79 -0.01
C THR A 255 20.70 -5.00 0.73
N PRO A 256 21.41 -5.42 1.82
CA PRO A 256 20.98 -6.59 2.58
C PRO A 256 19.55 -6.41 3.08
N ILE A 257 18.82 -7.52 3.07
CA ILE A 257 17.43 -7.57 3.51
C ILE A 257 17.39 -8.37 4.80
N GLY A 258 16.79 -7.80 5.82
CA GLY A 258 16.59 -8.47 7.11
C GLY A 258 15.12 -8.77 7.39
N LYS A 259 14.85 -9.66 8.34
CA LYS A 259 13.51 -9.92 8.85
C LYS A 259 12.91 -8.64 9.44
N GLY A 260 11.73 -8.23 8.97
CA GLY A 260 11.11 -6.96 9.35
C GLY A 260 11.48 -5.76 8.45
N GLN A 261 12.18 -5.97 7.34
CA GLN A 261 12.59 -4.91 6.41
C GLN A 261 11.41 -4.24 5.72
N ARG A 262 11.48 -2.92 5.58
CA ARG A 262 10.62 -2.11 4.71
C ARG A 262 11.43 -1.70 3.48
N GLY A 263 11.50 -2.60 2.50
CA GLY A 263 12.31 -2.40 1.30
C GLY A 263 11.50 -1.81 0.14
N MET A 264 12.07 -0.83 -0.54
CA MET A 264 11.50 -0.25 -1.73
C MET A 264 12.40 -0.54 -2.94
N ILE A 265 11.85 -1.22 -3.93
CA ILE A 265 12.51 -1.50 -5.21
C ILE A 265 12.04 -0.44 -6.21
N VAL A 266 12.89 0.56 -6.44
CA VAL A 266 12.59 1.69 -7.31
C VAL A 266 12.89 1.31 -8.74
N ALA A 267 11.87 1.33 -9.59
CA ALA A 267 11.97 0.85 -10.95
C ALA A 267 11.32 1.79 -11.96
N GLN A 268 12.04 2.09 -13.03
CA GLN A 268 11.46 2.66 -14.25
C GLN A 268 10.67 1.57 -15.01
N PRO A 269 9.73 1.92 -15.87
CA PRO A 269 9.07 0.94 -16.73
C PRO A 269 10.07 0.15 -17.60
N LYS A 270 9.89 -1.19 -17.69
CA LYS A 270 10.68 -2.10 -18.52
C LYS A 270 12.17 -2.20 -18.14
N VAL A 271 12.49 -2.33 -16.86
CA VAL A 271 13.88 -2.52 -16.36
C VAL A 271 14.15 -3.90 -15.77
N GLY A 272 13.18 -4.84 -15.88
CA GLY A 272 13.35 -6.20 -15.37
C GLY A 272 12.96 -6.40 -13.91
N LYS A 273 12.06 -5.54 -13.34
CA LYS A 273 11.55 -5.65 -11.97
C LYS A 273 11.03 -7.05 -11.62
N THR A 274 10.20 -7.64 -12.50
CA THR A 274 9.55 -8.94 -12.30
C THR A 274 10.57 -10.06 -12.20
N TYR A 275 11.62 -10.04 -13.04
CA TYR A 275 12.71 -11.01 -12.96
C TYR A 275 13.43 -10.93 -11.60
N LEU A 276 13.72 -9.71 -11.14
CA LEU A 276 14.39 -9.51 -9.86
C LEU A 276 13.54 -10.00 -8.67
N LEU A 277 12.23 -9.70 -8.69
CA LEU A 277 11.30 -10.20 -7.68
C LEU A 277 11.25 -11.72 -7.64
N LYS A 278 11.24 -12.39 -8.81
CA LYS A 278 11.32 -13.85 -8.89
C LYS A 278 12.61 -14.41 -8.31
N SER A 279 13.76 -13.79 -8.61
CA SER A 279 15.04 -14.20 -8.03
C SER A 279 15.05 -14.06 -6.50
N ILE A 280 14.52 -12.96 -5.96
CA ILE A 280 14.39 -12.75 -4.52
C ILE A 280 13.43 -13.79 -3.90
N ALA A 281 12.25 -13.99 -4.51
CA ALA A 281 11.26 -14.93 -4.03
C ALA A 281 11.80 -16.36 -3.97
N ASN A 282 12.47 -16.80 -5.04
CA ASN A 282 13.05 -18.14 -5.10
C ASN A 282 14.20 -18.32 -4.10
N ALA A 283 15.02 -17.28 -3.90
CA ALA A 283 16.09 -17.30 -2.89
C ALA A 283 15.50 -17.46 -1.48
N ILE A 284 14.45 -16.72 -1.14
CA ILE A 284 13.78 -16.82 0.15
C ILE A 284 13.12 -18.19 0.31
N ALA A 285 12.36 -18.66 -0.69
CA ALA A 285 11.68 -19.93 -0.64
C ALA A 285 12.63 -21.13 -0.47
N GLN A 286 13.85 -21.04 -1.03
CA GLN A 286 14.84 -22.12 -0.96
C GLN A 286 15.66 -22.08 0.34
N ASN A 287 16.10 -20.88 0.75
CA ASN A 287 17.00 -20.74 1.90
C ASN A 287 16.25 -20.61 3.24
N HIS A 288 15.00 -20.18 3.22
CA HIS A 288 14.16 -19.88 4.37
C HIS A 288 12.79 -20.53 4.27
N PRO A 289 12.69 -21.88 4.29
CA PRO A 289 11.42 -22.60 4.20
C PRO A 289 10.49 -22.35 5.39
N GLU A 290 11.00 -21.81 6.49
CA GLU A 290 10.24 -21.39 7.67
C GLU A 290 9.41 -20.13 7.44
N ILE A 291 9.76 -19.33 6.43
CA ILE A 291 9.13 -18.05 6.14
C ILE A 291 7.86 -18.25 5.31
N TYR A 292 6.78 -17.63 5.73
CA TYR A 292 5.56 -17.58 4.94
C TYR A 292 5.68 -16.49 3.86
N LEU A 293 5.87 -16.91 2.61
CA LEU A 293 6.10 -16.01 1.49
C LEU A 293 4.81 -15.73 0.72
N ILE A 294 4.44 -14.46 0.61
CA ILE A 294 3.29 -13.96 -0.16
C ILE A 294 3.79 -13.06 -1.28
N VAL A 295 3.31 -13.29 -2.49
CA VAL A 295 3.48 -12.38 -3.63
C VAL A 295 2.14 -11.71 -3.92
N LEU A 296 2.08 -10.41 -3.74
CA LEU A 296 0.87 -9.61 -3.96
C LEU A 296 1.02 -8.76 -5.23
N LEU A 297 0.25 -9.10 -6.26
CA LEU A 297 0.26 -8.43 -7.56
C LEU A 297 -0.99 -7.54 -7.69
N ILE A 298 -0.79 -6.24 -7.81
CA ILE A 298 -1.88 -5.24 -7.90
C ILE A 298 -1.82 -4.53 -9.24
N ASP A 299 -2.91 -4.61 -10.00
CA ASP A 299 -3.08 -3.97 -11.32
C ASP A 299 -1.99 -4.46 -12.32
N GLU A 300 -1.57 -5.74 -12.18
CA GLU A 300 -0.65 -6.40 -13.10
C GLU A 300 -1.41 -7.22 -14.16
N ARG A 301 -0.68 -7.69 -15.17
CA ARG A 301 -1.27 -8.43 -16.29
C ARG A 301 -1.52 -9.88 -15.92
N PRO A 302 -2.63 -10.50 -16.41
CA PRO A 302 -2.92 -11.92 -16.14
C PRO A 302 -1.80 -12.87 -16.53
N GLU A 303 -1.11 -12.60 -17.66
CA GLU A 303 0.03 -13.41 -18.08
C GLU A 303 1.25 -13.31 -17.14
N GLU A 304 1.47 -12.14 -16.51
CA GLU A 304 2.53 -11.95 -15.51
C GLU A 304 2.17 -12.64 -14.18
N VAL A 305 0.88 -12.70 -13.83
CA VAL A 305 0.38 -13.44 -12.67
C VAL A 305 0.65 -14.94 -12.86
N THR A 306 0.20 -15.52 -13.95
CA THR A 306 0.41 -16.95 -14.26
C THR A 306 1.89 -17.31 -14.34
N ASP A 307 2.72 -16.43 -14.88
CA ASP A 307 4.16 -16.64 -14.96
C ASP A 307 4.81 -16.60 -13.55
N MET A 308 4.33 -15.75 -12.65
CA MET A 308 4.76 -15.71 -11.25
C MET A 308 4.35 -17.00 -10.52
N GLU A 309 3.09 -17.40 -10.58
CA GLU A 309 2.56 -18.62 -9.96
C GLU A 309 3.35 -19.89 -10.35
N ARG A 310 3.75 -19.97 -11.63
CA ARG A 310 4.51 -21.14 -12.14
C ARG A 310 6.00 -21.10 -11.79
N SER A 311 6.54 -19.92 -11.47
CA SER A 311 7.98 -19.72 -11.34
C SER A 311 8.44 -19.63 -9.88
N VAL A 312 7.53 -19.43 -8.93
CA VAL A 312 7.86 -19.15 -7.52
C VAL A 312 7.08 -20.09 -6.61
N ASN A 313 7.76 -20.64 -5.60
CA ASN A 313 7.10 -21.40 -4.54
C ASN A 313 6.64 -20.46 -3.42
N ALA A 314 5.51 -19.79 -3.64
CA ALA A 314 4.92 -18.84 -2.72
C ALA A 314 3.40 -18.80 -2.90
N GLU A 315 2.69 -18.23 -1.94
CA GLU A 315 1.29 -17.88 -2.13
C GLU A 315 1.20 -16.63 -3.03
N VAL A 316 0.68 -16.79 -4.25
CA VAL A 316 0.51 -15.68 -5.20
C VAL A 316 -0.93 -15.22 -5.17
N ILE A 317 -1.14 -13.97 -4.77
CA ILE A 317 -2.45 -13.31 -4.73
C ILE A 317 -2.42 -12.15 -5.69
N ALA A 318 -3.40 -12.08 -6.57
CA ALA A 318 -3.44 -11.07 -7.62
C ALA A 318 -4.79 -10.35 -7.70
N SER A 319 -4.72 -9.12 -8.16
CA SER A 319 -5.87 -8.38 -8.68
C SER A 319 -5.42 -7.68 -9.95
N THR A 320 -5.90 -8.18 -11.10
CA THR A 320 -5.43 -7.83 -12.43
C THR A 320 -5.97 -6.48 -12.91
N PHE A 321 -5.37 -5.91 -13.93
CA PHE A 321 -5.65 -4.55 -14.40
C PHE A 321 -7.09 -4.33 -14.90
N ASP A 322 -7.81 -5.39 -15.23
CA ASP A 322 -9.22 -5.38 -15.67
C ASP A 322 -10.21 -5.31 -14.49
N GLU A 323 -9.73 -5.43 -13.26
CA GLU A 323 -10.56 -5.33 -12.07
C GLU A 323 -10.71 -3.89 -11.56
N PRO A 324 -11.84 -3.57 -10.90
CA PRO A 324 -12.07 -2.25 -10.32
C PRO A 324 -11.17 -1.98 -9.11
N ALA A 325 -10.90 -0.69 -8.84
CA ALA A 325 -10.01 -0.25 -7.77
C ALA A 325 -10.41 -0.75 -6.37
N GLU A 326 -11.72 -0.92 -6.11
CA GLU A 326 -12.23 -1.46 -4.84
C GLU A 326 -11.73 -2.89 -4.59
N LYS A 327 -11.59 -3.72 -5.64
CA LYS A 327 -11.05 -5.07 -5.50
C LYS A 327 -9.56 -5.03 -5.15
N HIS A 328 -8.76 -4.18 -5.79
CA HIS A 328 -7.35 -3.98 -5.44
C HIS A 328 -7.18 -3.62 -3.96
N VAL A 329 -8.00 -2.67 -3.48
CA VAL A 329 -7.99 -2.25 -2.07
C VAL A 329 -8.42 -3.38 -1.14
N LYS A 330 -9.47 -4.12 -1.50
CA LYS A 330 -9.98 -5.23 -0.69
C LYS A 330 -8.97 -6.36 -0.55
N VAL A 331 -8.42 -6.84 -1.66
CA VAL A 331 -7.40 -7.91 -1.68
C VAL A 331 -6.18 -7.53 -0.86
N SER A 332 -5.63 -6.32 -1.07
CA SER A 332 -4.48 -5.85 -0.30
C SER A 332 -4.76 -5.75 1.21
N SER A 333 -5.97 -5.33 1.58
CA SER A 333 -6.37 -5.23 2.99
C SER A 333 -6.45 -6.61 3.65
N ILE A 334 -7.01 -7.62 2.98
CA ILE A 334 -7.13 -8.99 3.52
C ILE A 334 -5.74 -9.62 3.65
N VAL A 335 -4.88 -9.48 2.64
CA VAL A 335 -3.49 -9.99 2.68
C VAL A 335 -2.71 -9.38 3.86
N LEU A 336 -2.82 -8.05 4.06
CA LEU A 336 -2.18 -7.40 5.20
C LEU A 336 -2.71 -7.94 6.54
N GLN A 337 -4.03 -8.13 6.66
CA GLN A 337 -4.62 -8.68 7.88
C GLN A 337 -4.15 -10.11 8.12
N LYS A 338 -4.11 -10.96 7.08
CA LYS A 338 -3.55 -12.32 7.17
C LYS A 338 -2.11 -12.29 7.67
N ALA A 339 -1.26 -11.49 7.04
CA ALA A 339 0.15 -11.36 7.45
C ALA A 339 0.28 -10.94 8.91
N LYS A 340 -0.48 -9.94 9.37
CA LYS A 340 -0.50 -9.51 10.77
C LYS A 340 -0.92 -10.63 11.73
N ARG A 341 -1.91 -11.46 11.35
CA ARG A 341 -2.37 -12.58 12.19
C ARG A 341 -1.32 -13.68 12.30
N LEU A 342 -0.62 -14.00 11.19
CA LEU A 342 0.47 -14.96 11.20
C LEU A 342 1.62 -14.50 12.11
N VAL A 343 2.00 -13.23 12.01
CA VAL A 343 3.05 -12.62 12.85
C VAL A 343 2.65 -12.59 14.34
N GLU A 344 1.37 -12.35 14.69
CA GLU A 344 0.87 -12.48 16.07
C GLU A 344 1.06 -13.89 16.65
N CYS A 345 1.15 -14.88 15.77
CA CYS A 345 1.43 -16.27 16.14
C CYS A 345 2.94 -16.61 16.13
N GLY A 346 3.82 -15.62 15.94
CA GLY A 346 5.26 -15.80 15.95
C GLY A 346 5.82 -16.36 14.65
N GLN A 347 5.13 -16.22 13.52
CA GLN A 347 5.62 -16.62 12.20
C GLN A 347 6.32 -15.45 11.51
N ASP A 348 7.37 -15.76 10.74
CA ASP A 348 8.02 -14.81 9.86
C ASP A 348 7.29 -14.77 8.54
N VAL A 349 6.90 -13.56 8.11
CA VAL A 349 6.13 -13.34 6.88
C VAL A 349 6.88 -12.36 5.98
N VAL A 350 6.99 -12.71 4.70
CA VAL A 350 7.52 -11.80 3.66
C VAL A 350 6.43 -11.53 2.64
N ILE A 351 6.17 -10.26 2.37
CA ILE A 351 5.28 -9.83 1.29
C ILE A 351 6.11 -9.16 0.20
N LEU A 352 6.06 -9.71 -1.00
CA LEU A 352 6.57 -9.06 -2.21
C LEU A 352 5.40 -8.38 -2.92
N LEU A 353 5.37 -7.04 -2.91
CA LEU A 353 4.27 -6.24 -3.48
C LEU A 353 4.67 -5.64 -4.83
N ASP A 354 3.99 -6.00 -5.88
CA ASP A 354 4.12 -5.37 -7.19
C ASP A 354 2.77 -4.81 -7.66
N SER A 355 2.49 -3.51 -7.56
CA SER A 355 3.34 -2.43 -7.10
C SER A 355 2.62 -1.53 -6.06
N ILE A 356 3.41 -0.91 -5.19
CA ILE A 356 2.86 0.04 -4.21
C ILE A 356 2.32 1.31 -4.87
N THR A 357 2.90 1.72 -6.00
CA THR A 357 2.42 2.86 -6.79
C THR A 357 1.00 2.62 -7.29
N ARG A 358 0.72 1.43 -7.83
CA ARG A 358 -0.61 1.07 -8.32
C ARG A 358 -1.60 0.86 -7.17
N LEU A 359 -1.16 0.29 -6.05
CA LEU A 359 -1.97 0.20 -4.84
C LEU A 359 -2.37 1.59 -4.33
N ALA A 360 -1.44 2.55 -4.30
CA ALA A 360 -1.73 3.92 -3.90
C ALA A 360 -2.69 4.61 -4.87
N ARG A 361 -2.58 4.38 -6.17
CA ARG A 361 -3.55 4.86 -7.17
C ARG A 361 -4.95 4.29 -6.94
N ALA A 362 -5.07 2.99 -6.66
CA ALA A 362 -6.35 2.36 -6.34
C ALA A 362 -6.99 2.99 -5.10
N HIS A 363 -6.21 3.21 -4.04
CA HIS A 363 -6.69 3.91 -2.86
C HIS A 363 -7.11 5.35 -3.14
N ASN A 364 -6.39 6.06 -4.04
CA ASN A 364 -6.76 7.41 -4.45
C ASN A 364 -8.09 7.45 -5.21
N THR A 365 -8.35 6.44 -6.04
CA THR A 365 -9.62 6.32 -6.79
C THR A 365 -10.80 6.02 -5.86
N VAL A 366 -10.60 5.19 -4.82
CA VAL A 366 -11.66 4.79 -3.87
C VAL A 366 -11.85 5.82 -2.75
N ALA A 367 -10.86 6.68 -2.50
CA ALA A 367 -10.94 7.67 -1.44
C ALA A 367 -12.10 8.65 -1.67
N PRO A 368 -12.92 8.94 -0.64
CA PRO A 368 -13.92 9.99 -0.74
C PRO A 368 -13.22 11.34 -0.93
N SER A 369 -13.78 12.19 -1.79
CA SER A 369 -13.23 13.53 -2.03
C SER A 369 -13.17 14.33 -0.73
N SER A 370 -11.96 14.75 -0.34
CA SER A 370 -11.72 15.52 0.87
C SER A 370 -11.79 17.05 0.63
N GLY A 371 -11.87 17.46 -0.64
CA GLY A 371 -11.73 18.87 -1.07
C GLY A 371 -10.30 19.41 -0.90
N LYS A 372 -9.34 18.60 -0.47
CA LYS A 372 -7.91 18.94 -0.34
C LYS A 372 -7.09 17.98 -1.20
N VAL A 373 -6.66 18.44 -2.35
CA VAL A 373 -5.88 17.66 -3.30
C VAL A 373 -4.43 18.13 -3.26
N LEU A 374 -3.50 17.19 -3.09
CA LEU A 374 -2.06 17.41 -3.21
C LEU A 374 -1.66 17.61 -4.68
N SER A 375 -0.43 18.06 -4.93
CA SER A 375 0.11 18.09 -6.30
C SER A 375 -0.01 16.72 -6.96
N GLY A 376 -0.25 16.68 -8.29
CA GLY A 376 -0.41 15.44 -9.02
C GLY A 376 -1.80 14.78 -8.91
N GLY A 377 -2.79 15.43 -8.28
CA GLY A 377 -4.17 14.90 -8.20
C GLY A 377 -4.36 13.83 -7.11
N VAL A 378 -3.54 13.82 -6.07
CA VAL A 378 -3.63 12.88 -4.95
C VAL A 378 -4.50 13.49 -3.84
N GLU A 379 -5.57 12.80 -3.45
CA GLU A 379 -6.40 13.19 -2.30
C GLU A 379 -5.56 13.12 -0.99
N ALA A 380 -5.70 14.12 -0.11
CA ALA A 380 -4.88 14.24 1.09
C ALA A 380 -4.93 13.01 2.00
N ASN A 381 -6.08 12.32 2.06
CA ASN A 381 -6.29 11.15 2.90
C ASN A 381 -5.99 9.81 2.19
N ALA A 382 -5.80 9.81 0.87
CA ALA A 382 -5.65 8.59 0.07
C ALA A 382 -4.37 7.82 0.42
N MET A 383 -3.30 8.52 0.78
CA MET A 383 -2.00 7.91 1.08
C MET A 383 -1.92 7.26 2.46
N GLN A 384 -2.88 7.51 3.36
CA GLN A 384 -2.85 6.99 4.73
C GLN A 384 -2.86 5.45 4.78
N LYS A 385 -3.78 4.82 4.06
CA LYS A 385 -3.91 3.35 4.03
C LYS A 385 -2.71 2.64 3.38
N PRO A 386 -2.22 3.06 2.19
CA PRO A 386 -0.99 2.53 1.62
C PRO A 386 0.24 2.70 2.52
N LYS A 387 0.37 3.83 3.23
CA LYS A 387 1.42 4.03 4.23
C LYS A 387 1.28 3.09 5.43
N GLN A 388 0.05 2.84 5.90
CA GLN A 388 -0.21 1.85 6.94
C GLN A 388 0.15 0.44 6.49
N PHE A 389 -0.10 0.10 5.22
CA PHE A 389 0.31 -1.17 4.64
C PHE A 389 1.83 -1.32 4.70
N PHE A 390 2.57 -0.41 4.08
CA PHE A 390 4.02 -0.47 4.01
C PHE A 390 4.69 -0.29 5.39
N GLY A 391 4.15 0.58 6.22
CA GLY A 391 4.61 0.85 7.57
C GLY A 391 4.34 -0.29 8.58
N ALA A 392 3.54 -1.29 8.20
CA ALA A 392 3.33 -2.47 9.03
C ALA A 392 4.58 -3.36 9.12
N ALA A 393 5.49 -3.30 8.13
CA ALA A 393 6.71 -4.08 8.14
C ALA A 393 7.59 -3.73 9.36
N ARG A 394 7.90 -4.73 10.18
CA ARG A 394 8.73 -4.62 11.40
C ARG A 394 9.22 -5.98 11.85
N ASN A 395 10.36 -6.01 12.51
CA ASN A 395 10.76 -7.12 13.35
C ASN A 395 10.15 -6.94 14.75
N ILE A 396 9.84 -8.02 15.46
CA ILE A 396 9.10 -7.99 16.72
C ILE A 396 9.90 -8.72 17.79
N GLU A 397 10.02 -8.06 18.95
CA GLU A 397 10.69 -8.63 20.11
C GLU A 397 9.96 -9.90 20.61
N ASN A 398 10.69 -11.02 20.68
CA ASN A 398 10.18 -12.33 21.09
C ASN A 398 8.96 -12.82 20.27
N GLY A 399 8.86 -12.41 19.01
CA GLY A 399 7.76 -12.74 18.09
C GLY A 399 8.25 -13.08 16.70
N GLY A 400 7.32 -13.09 15.73
CA GLY A 400 7.65 -13.20 14.32
C GLY A 400 8.06 -11.86 13.71
N SER A 401 8.22 -11.84 12.40
CA SER A 401 8.54 -10.62 11.66
C SER A 401 7.64 -10.43 10.45
N LEU A 402 7.42 -9.18 10.06
CA LEU A 402 6.77 -8.83 8.81
C LEU A 402 7.74 -8.02 7.94
N THR A 403 8.19 -8.63 6.86
CA THR A 403 9.03 -7.99 5.84
C THR A 403 8.17 -7.61 4.65
N ILE A 404 8.28 -6.39 4.13
CA ILE A 404 7.57 -5.95 2.93
C ILE A 404 8.59 -5.36 1.96
N LEU A 405 8.69 -6.00 0.78
CA LEU A 405 9.47 -5.49 -0.36
C LEU A 405 8.49 -5.04 -1.43
N ALA A 406 8.42 -3.75 -1.67
CA ALA A 406 7.44 -3.17 -2.59
C ALA A 406 8.12 -2.51 -3.78
N THR A 407 7.63 -2.74 -4.99
CA THR A 407 8.10 -2.01 -6.17
C THR A 407 7.42 -0.65 -6.24
N ALA A 408 8.23 0.38 -6.45
CA ALA A 408 7.78 1.75 -6.70
C ALA A 408 8.14 2.15 -8.12
N LEU A 409 7.14 2.62 -8.88
CA LEU A 409 7.32 3.04 -10.27
C LEU A 409 7.69 4.52 -10.32
N ILE A 410 8.78 4.84 -11.00
CA ILE A 410 9.24 6.20 -11.26
C ILE A 410 9.36 6.46 -12.77
N ASP A 411 9.48 7.73 -13.18
CA ASP A 411 9.65 8.15 -14.59
C ASP A 411 8.56 7.59 -15.53
N THR A 412 7.35 7.49 -15.03
CA THR A 412 6.19 7.05 -15.82
C THR A 412 5.58 8.19 -16.66
N GLY A 413 6.03 9.43 -16.45
CA GLY A 413 5.44 10.64 -17.01
C GLY A 413 4.21 11.14 -16.24
N SER A 414 3.86 10.51 -15.14
CA SER A 414 2.73 10.90 -14.28
C SER A 414 3.24 11.64 -13.03
N LYS A 415 2.79 12.88 -12.83
CA LYS A 415 3.09 13.65 -11.60
C LYS A 415 2.52 12.97 -10.34
N MET A 416 1.47 12.18 -10.48
CA MET A 416 0.91 11.39 -9.37
C MET A 416 1.93 10.38 -8.84
N ASP A 417 2.64 9.67 -9.71
CA ASP A 417 3.61 8.65 -9.31
C ASP A 417 4.82 9.26 -8.63
N GLU A 418 5.25 10.45 -9.07
CA GLU A 418 6.32 11.20 -8.41
C GLU A 418 5.94 11.56 -6.96
N VAL A 419 4.71 12.08 -6.76
CA VAL A 419 4.20 12.39 -5.41
C VAL A 419 4.08 11.12 -4.56
N ILE A 420 3.55 10.02 -5.12
CA ILE A 420 3.44 8.75 -4.43
C ILE A 420 4.83 8.26 -4.00
N PHE A 421 5.82 8.29 -4.90
CA PHE A 421 7.18 7.88 -4.61
C PHE A 421 7.80 8.70 -3.45
N GLU A 422 7.71 10.04 -3.50
CA GLU A 422 8.24 10.90 -2.44
C GLU A 422 7.58 10.64 -1.08
N GLU A 423 6.26 10.36 -1.07
CA GLU A 423 5.52 10.01 0.14
C GLU A 423 5.97 8.69 0.78
N PHE A 424 6.45 7.73 -0.01
CA PHE A 424 6.96 6.44 0.49
C PHE A 424 8.45 6.44 0.79
N LYS A 425 9.25 7.27 0.11
CA LYS A 425 10.71 7.34 0.28
C LYS A 425 11.14 7.53 1.73
N GLY A 426 10.41 8.36 2.48
CA GLY A 426 10.65 8.58 3.91
C GLY A 426 10.22 7.43 4.82
N THR A 427 9.37 6.51 4.34
CA THR A 427 8.80 5.41 5.14
C THR A 427 9.69 4.15 5.09
N GLY A 428 10.37 3.92 3.97
CA GLY A 428 11.26 2.78 3.78
C GLY A 428 12.56 2.88 4.59
N ASN A 429 13.16 1.72 4.86
CA ASN A 429 14.50 1.59 5.47
C ASN A 429 15.51 0.85 4.57
N MET A 430 15.10 0.51 3.35
CA MET A 430 15.96 -0.06 2.30
C MET A 430 15.47 0.46 0.96
N GLU A 431 16.38 0.87 0.09
CA GLU A 431 16.10 1.37 -1.25
C GLU A 431 17.03 0.66 -2.25
N LEU A 432 16.42 -0.04 -3.20
CA LEU A 432 17.10 -0.73 -4.30
C LEU A 432 16.66 -0.07 -5.61
N GLN A 433 17.55 0.64 -6.26
CA GLN A 433 17.25 1.35 -7.51
C GLN A 433 17.64 0.52 -8.72
N LEU A 434 16.75 0.46 -9.72
CA LEU A 434 17.01 -0.14 -11.03
C LEU A 434 17.25 0.94 -12.07
N ASP A 435 18.32 0.79 -12.88
CA ASP A 435 18.66 1.74 -13.94
C ASP A 435 18.30 1.19 -15.33
N ARG A 436 17.53 2.01 -16.07
CA ARG A 436 17.13 1.72 -17.44
C ARG A 436 18.29 1.73 -18.43
N LYS A 437 19.37 2.49 -18.17
CA LYS A 437 20.55 2.54 -19.03
C LYS A 437 21.26 1.19 -19.03
N LEU A 438 21.45 0.59 -17.84
CA LEU A 438 21.99 -0.76 -17.68
C LEU A 438 21.16 -1.80 -18.44
N PHE A 439 19.84 -1.76 -18.25
CA PHE A 439 18.92 -2.67 -18.94
C PHE A 439 19.00 -2.55 -20.47
N ASN A 440 19.01 -1.34 -21.00
CA ASN A 440 19.10 -1.07 -22.45
C ASN A 440 20.42 -1.59 -23.03
N ARG A 441 21.52 -1.57 -22.25
CA ARG A 441 22.83 -2.09 -22.65
C ARG A 441 23.01 -3.57 -22.34
N ARG A 442 21.97 -4.26 -21.86
CA ARG A 442 21.99 -5.69 -21.52
C ARG A 442 22.99 -6.04 -20.41
N ILE A 443 23.25 -5.12 -19.50
CA ILE A 443 24.05 -5.34 -18.31
C ILE A 443 23.10 -5.77 -17.19
N PHE A 444 23.23 -7.00 -16.71
CA PHE A 444 22.38 -7.57 -15.69
C PHE A 444 23.21 -8.05 -14.49
N PRO A 445 22.73 -7.81 -13.25
CA PRO A 445 21.50 -7.11 -12.90
C PRO A 445 21.54 -5.62 -13.23
N SER A 446 20.38 -5.04 -13.57
CA SER A 446 20.25 -3.61 -13.87
C SER A 446 20.12 -2.75 -12.61
N ILE A 447 20.91 -3.05 -11.58
CA ILE A 447 20.89 -2.39 -10.27
C ILE A 447 21.83 -1.19 -10.25
N ASP A 448 21.36 -0.06 -9.80
CA ASP A 448 22.21 1.08 -9.48
C ASP A 448 22.78 0.89 -8.07
N ILE A 449 24.00 0.37 -8.01
CA ILE A 449 24.69 0.04 -6.75
C ILE A 449 25.18 1.28 -5.99
N ILE A 450 25.28 2.43 -6.65
CA ILE A 450 25.73 3.68 -6.03
C ILE A 450 24.59 4.29 -5.22
N ASN A 451 23.39 4.34 -5.80
CA ASN A 451 22.22 4.94 -5.17
C ASN A 451 21.39 3.95 -4.33
N SER A 452 21.75 2.68 -4.31
CA SER A 452 21.07 1.66 -3.52
C SER A 452 21.69 1.47 -2.15
N SER A 453 20.85 1.41 -1.10
CA SER A 453 21.34 1.28 0.29
C SER A 453 20.28 0.70 1.22
N THR A 454 20.76 0.10 2.33
CA THR A 454 19.94 -0.30 3.48
C THR A 454 20.33 0.53 4.70
N ARG A 455 19.35 1.06 5.43
CA ARG A 455 19.59 1.72 6.71
C ARG A 455 19.94 0.67 7.75
N ARG A 456 20.96 0.94 8.58
CA ARG A 456 21.43 0.03 9.59
C ARG A 456 21.91 -1.32 9.03
N ASP A 457 22.60 -1.28 7.88
CA ASP A 457 23.30 -2.43 7.32
C ASP A 457 24.37 -3.00 8.28
N ASP A 458 24.79 -2.18 9.26
CA ASP A 458 25.65 -2.57 10.39
C ASP A 458 25.06 -3.70 11.26
N LEU A 459 23.74 -3.87 11.27
CA LEU A 459 23.07 -4.96 12.00
C LEU A 459 22.96 -6.26 11.17
N LEU A 460 23.08 -6.14 9.84
CA LEU A 460 22.86 -7.23 8.90
C LEU A 460 24.16 -7.81 8.31
N HIS A 461 25.26 -7.11 8.47
CA HIS A 461 26.59 -7.57 8.01
C HIS A 461 27.55 -7.76 9.18
N GLU A 462 28.40 -8.75 9.08
CA GLU A 462 29.52 -8.91 9.96
C GLU A 462 30.51 -7.73 9.81
N ARG A 463 31.22 -7.42 10.89
CA ARG A 463 32.11 -6.25 10.96
C ARG A 463 33.20 -6.25 9.88
N GLU A 464 33.72 -7.41 9.51
CA GLU A 464 34.72 -7.53 8.46
C GLU A 464 34.14 -7.26 7.08
N VAL A 465 32.94 -7.77 6.82
CA VAL A 465 32.19 -7.52 5.58
C VAL A 465 31.91 -6.03 5.44
N LEU A 466 31.45 -5.38 6.51
CA LEU A 466 31.19 -3.94 6.54
C LEU A 466 32.41 -3.10 6.17
N GLN A 467 33.57 -3.41 6.73
CA GLN A 467 34.82 -2.68 6.42
C GLN A 467 35.19 -2.82 4.93
N ARG A 468 35.10 -4.03 4.39
CA ARG A 468 35.36 -4.28 2.96
C ARG A 468 34.35 -3.60 2.06
N MET A 469 33.07 -3.65 2.42
CA MET A 469 31.99 -2.97 1.69
C MET A 469 32.17 -1.45 1.71
N TRP A 470 32.62 -0.86 2.82
CA TRP A 470 32.92 0.56 2.91
C TRP A 470 34.04 0.96 1.91
N VAL A 471 35.13 0.19 1.83
CA VAL A 471 36.23 0.43 0.87
C VAL A 471 35.70 0.29 -0.57
N LEU A 472 34.90 -0.75 -0.83
CA LEU A 472 34.33 -1.00 -2.15
C LEU A 472 33.39 0.13 -2.59
N ARG A 473 32.49 0.58 -1.70
CA ARG A 473 31.57 1.69 -1.97
C ARG A 473 32.31 2.99 -2.28
N ASN A 474 33.34 3.32 -1.51
CA ASN A 474 34.18 4.50 -1.76
C ASN A 474 34.87 4.43 -3.11
N TYR A 475 35.37 3.26 -3.50
CA TYR A 475 36.01 3.06 -4.81
C TYR A 475 35.01 3.21 -5.97
N LEU A 476 33.78 2.71 -5.80
CA LEU A 476 32.74 2.78 -6.81
C LEU A 476 32.07 4.16 -6.89
N ALA A 477 32.13 4.98 -5.84
CA ALA A 477 31.47 6.27 -5.79
C ALA A 477 31.94 7.28 -6.85
N ASP A 478 33.19 7.16 -7.30
CA ASP A 478 33.77 8.02 -8.33
C ASP A 478 33.45 7.55 -9.78
N MET A 479 32.81 6.38 -9.91
CA MET A 479 32.44 5.78 -11.19
C MET A 479 30.99 6.14 -11.58
N ASN A 480 30.70 6.09 -12.88
CA ASN A 480 29.30 6.10 -13.30
C ASN A 480 28.65 4.73 -13.06
N THR A 481 27.31 4.69 -12.96
CA THR A 481 26.53 3.47 -12.66
C THR A 481 26.89 2.28 -13.55
N GLU A 482 27.18 2.54 -14.82
CA GLU A 482 27.52 1.51 -15.81
C GLU A 482 28.91 0.93 -15.57
N GLU A 483 29.90 1.79 -15.40
CA GLU A 483 31.28 1.39 -15.12
C GLU A 483 31.36 0.64 -13.79
N ALA A 484 30.68 1.13 -12.76
CA ALA A 484 30.61 0.51 -11.46
C ALA A 484 30.04 -0.92 -11.52
N MET A 485 28.92 -1.11 -12.26
CA MET A 485 28.32 -2.44 -12.40
C MET A 485 29.17 -3.38 -13.25
N GLN A 486 29.77 -2.91 -14.33
CA GLN A 486 30.66 -3.72 -15.18
C GLN A 486 31.90 -4.16 -14.38
N PHE A 487 32.54 -3.24 -13.66
CA PHE A 487 33.65 -3.53 -12.79
C PHE A 487 33.29 -4.60 -11.74
N LEU A 488 32.17 -4.42 -11.04
CA LEU A 488 31.70 -5.38 -10.04
C LEU A 488 31.49 -6.77 -10.64
N LEU A 489 30.75 -6.86 -11.75
CA LEU A 489 30.48 -8.13 -12.43
C LEU A 489 31.76 -8.83 -12.92
N GLN A 490 32.72 -8.06 -13.44
CA GLN A 490 34.02 -8.62 -13.87
C GLN A 490 34.78 -9.25 -12.71
N ARG A 491 34.75 -8.62 -11.54
CA ARG A 491 35.43 -9.13 -10.32
C ARG A 491 34.66 -10.28 -9.66
N MET A 492 33.35 -10.29 -9.74
CA MET A 492 32.54 -11.39 -9.19
C MET A 492 32.58 -12.65 -10.06
N ARG A 493 32.94 -12.53 -11.35
CA ARG A 493 33.11 -13.69 -12.25
C ARG A 493 34.25 -14.57 -11.74
N GLY A 494 33.96 -15.87 -11.61
CA GLY A 494 34.92 -16.84 -11.12
C GLY A 494 34.88 -17.09 -9.61
N THR A 495 34.09 -16.31 -8.86
CA THR A 495 33.85 -16.52 -7.43
C THR A 495 32.50 -17.21 -7.17
N LYS A 496 32.49 -18.16 -6.22
CA LYS A 496 31.30 -18.95 -5.88
C LYS A 496 30.41 -18.31 -4.82
N SER A 497 31.01 -17.49 -3.95
CA SER A 497 30.29 -16.81 -2.87
C SER A 497 30.72 -15.35 -2.75
N ASN A 498 29.99 -14.59 -1.92
CA ASN A 498 30.30 -13.20 -1.63
C ASN A 498 31.52 -13.06 -0.72
N GLU A 499 31.73 -14.01 0.19
CA GLU A 499 32.92 -14.06 1.06
C GLU A 499 34.18 -14.28 0.22
N GLU A 500 34.16 -15.21 -0.74
CA GLU A 500 35.25 -15.45 -1.68
C GLU A 500 35.54 -14.19 -2.50
N PHE A 501 34.51 -13.53 -3.02
CA PHE A 501 34.65 -12.27 -3.75
C PHE A 501 35.34 -11.20 -2.88
N LEU A 502 34.86 -10.97 -1.67
CA LEU A 502 35.43 -9.99 -0.75
C LEU A 502 36.85 -10.35 -0.31
N ALA A 503 37.22 -11.64 -0.20
CA ALA A 503 38.57 -12.09 0.08
C ALA A 503 39.54 -11.77 -1.05
N THR A 504 39.11 -11.86 -2.30
CA THR A 504 39.96 -11.56 -3.48
C THR A 504 40.21 -10.06 -3.69
N MET A 505 39.51 -9.18 -2.99
CA MET A 505 39.73 -7.73 -3.09
C MET A 505 41.05 -7.27 -2.41
N ASN A 506 41.71 -8.10 -1.61
CA ASN A 506 42.97 -7.79 -0.93
C ASN A 506 44.20 -8.27 -1.71
N GLY A 507 44.01 -8.78 -2.96
CA GLY A 507 45.06 -9.29 -3.82
C GLY A 507 45.43 -8.36 -4.95
#